data_c428a0a33562764cde47d425bfc0c01e
#
_entry.id   c428a0a33562764cde47d425bfc0c01e
#
_cell.length_a   1.000
_cell.length_b   1.000
_cell.length_c   1.000
_cell.angle_alpha   90.00
_cell.angle_beta   90.00
_cell.angle_gamma   90.00
#
_symmetry.space_group_name_H-M   'P 1'
#
loop_
_entity.id
_entity.type
_entity.pdbx_description
1 polymer ?
#
loop_
_entity_poly.entity_id
_entity_poly.type
_entity_poly.pdbx_seq_one_letter_code
_entity_poly.pdbx_strand_id
1 'polypeptide(L)'
;PATIPVLRIGKHRDGTKPGVLIQAQDHAREWVPATTSLEAAERLVHNYKTDRETKRIVEDTDVFFILSNNPDGANYSFYNFASQRKNLTNHCPDENADPGRRDSWGVDLNRNYRVASGHDGYSGGSSVCTSGTYQGPEKLSEPEAKNIIWLVEKYRNIKFMMSVHSNGGQLFWQPGAYIADGRITTPRPPLGDEAFYWQSAGRILSQVKAYRETVVTPENVGGSSDVLYSSAGNVREDLYYTYGIYAFGWEVGGSVYNPATGNWQGGSFQPPWEGDPSLVSGHSETMEYANGIMEMFRVAADWGRDKKDPKSTLVPGGGKHRGPVDVHFETNEPATIYYTTDGSRPTLKSPRYEATDFREPGQVFHVTETTTFNWFSVDAAGNIERNYDPTKNDKRNNYRTATIKIDKK
;
A
#
# COMPACT_ATOMS: atom_id res chain seq x y z
N PRO A 1 -23.59 14.08 12.99
CA PRO A 1 -22.38 13.51 12.44
C PRO A 1 -21.22 14.50 12.60
N ALA A 2 -20.06 14.03 13.02
CA ALA A 2 -18.87 14.85 13.12
C ALA A 2 -18.36 15.23 11.73
N THR A 3 -17.70 16.40 11.64
CA THR A 3 -17.01 16.81 10.42
C THR A 3 -15.61 16.19 10.42
N ILE A 4 -15.21 15.58 9.30
CA ILE A 4 -13.86 15.04 9.11
C ILE A 4 -13.02 16.11 8.39
N PRO A 5 -12.10 16.81 9.09
CA PRO A 5 -11.24 17.79 8.46
C PRO A 5 -10.14 17.09 7.64
N VAL A 6 -9.78 17.70 6.52
CA VAL A 6 -8.60 17.31 5.73
C VAL A 6 -7.57 18.42 5.83
N LEU A 7 -6.42 18.12 6.43
CA LEU A 7 -5.28 19.01 6.41
C LEU A 7 -4.48 18.79 5.11
N ARG A 8 -4.23 19.87 4.36
CA ARG A 8 -3.47 19.82 3.10
C ARG A 8 -2.22 20.65 3.19
N ILE A 9 -1.05 20.05 3.02
CA ILE A 9 0.26 20.68 3.10
C ILE A 9 1.00 20.47 1.78
N GLY A 10 1.40 21.56 1.15
CA GLY A 10 2.17 21.55 -0.10
C GLY A 10 2.32 22.97 -0.62
N LYS A 11 3.45 23.25 -1.25
CA LYS A 11 3.70 24.55 -1.90
C LYS A 11 2.89 24.68 -3.18
N HIS A 12 2.81 23.61 -3.96
CA HIS A 12 2.09 23.52 -5.22
C HIS A 12 0.85 22.62 -5.04
N ARG A 13 -0.32 23.25 -4.86
CA ARG A 13 -1.60 22.60 -4.62
C ARG A 13 -2.53 22.65 -5.84
N ASP A 14 -1.94 22.70 -7.02
CA ASP A 14 -2.58 22.83 -8.32
C ASP A 14 -2.71 21.51 -9.08
N GLY A 15 -2.32 20.39 -8.47
CA GLY A 15 -2.37 19.06 -9.07
C GLY A 15 -1.14 18.69 -9.88
N THR A 16 -0.13 19.55 -9.96
CA THR A 16 1.11 19.28 -10.73
C THR A 16 2.12 18.40 -9.99
N LYS A 17 1.97 18.25 -8.70
CA LYS A 17 2.82 17.41 -7.84
C LYS A 17 2.08 16.13 -7.42
N PRO A 18 2.80 15.02 -7.21
CA PRO A 18 2.17 13.81 -6.71
C PRO A 18 1.54 14.05 -5.33
N GLY A 19 0.30 13.68 -5.19
CA GLY A 19 -0.42 13.71 -3.93
C GLY A 19 -0.14 12.49 -3.08
N VAL A 20 -0.03 12.69 -1.77
CA VAL A 20 0.09 11.61 -0.78
C VAL A 20 -1.04 11.75 0.23
N LEU A 21 -1.86 10.73 0.41
CA LEU A 21 -2.91 10.66 1.42
C LEU A 21 -2.44 9.85 2.61
N ILE A 22 -2.39 10.46 3.77
CA ILE A 22 -2.24 9.78 5.06
C ILE A 22 -3.61 9.75 5.72
N GLN A 23 -4.12 8.55 5.93
CA GLN A 23 -5.41 8.32 6.56
C GLN A 23 -5.20 7.48 7.82
N ALA A 24 -5.70 7.96 8.94
CA ALA A 24 -5.57 7.30 10.23
C ALA A 24 -6.93 7.09 10.88
N GLN A 25 -6.95 6.14 11.82
CA GLN A 25 -8.05 5.90 12.74
C GLN A 25 -9.38 5.55 12.05
N ASP A 26 -9.35 4.59 11.12
CA ASP A 26 -10.56 3.86 10.70
C ASP A 26 -11.15 3.11 11.88
N HIS A 27 -10.26 2.48 12.66
CA HIS A 27 -10.66 1.79 13.87
C HIS A 27 -10.47 2.70 15.08
N ALA A 28 -11.56 2.97 15.75
CA ALA A 28 -11.67 3.99 16.78
C ALA A 28 -10.70 3.82 17.96
N ARG A 29 -10.42 2.56 18.36
CA ARG A 29 -9.51 2.22 19.48
C ARG A 29 -8.02 2.37 19.16
N GLU A 30 -7.66 2.61 17.92
CA GLU A 30 -6.28 2.73 17.46
C GLU A 30 -5.84 4.19 17.56
N TRP A 31 -5.28 4.60 18.70
CA TRP A 31 -5.00 6.02 18.95
C TRP A 31 -3.66 6.49 18.41
N VAL A 32 -2.63 5.64 18.41
CA VAL A 32 -1.27 5.98 17.92
C VAL A 32 -1.26 6.42 16.45
N PRO A 33 -2.02 5.83 15.52
CA PRO A 33 -2.11 6.29 14.14
C PRO A 33 -2.40 7.78 13.98
N ALA A 34 -3.32 8.31 14.79
CA ALA A 34 -3.69 9.74 14.74
C ALA A 34 -2.53 10.64 15.19
N THR A 35 -1.88 10.29 16.30
CA THR A 35 -0.74 11.07 16.83
C THR A 35 0.48 10.96 15.92
N THR A 36 0.77 9.80 15.36
CA THR A 36 1.85 9.57 14.39
C THR A 36 1.65 10.42 13.13
N SER A 37 0.42 10.47 12.63
CA SER A 37 0.07 11.27 11.45
C SER A 37 0.16 12.77 11.75
N LEU A 38 -0.27 13.19 12.94
CA LEU A 38 -0.16 14.59 13.40
C LEU A 38 1.30 15.03 13.52
N GLU A 39 2.15 14.21 14.15
CA GLU A 39 3.59 14.48 14.28
C GLU A 39 4.24 14.66 12.91
N ALA A 40 3.92 13.79 11.93
CA ALA A 40 4.44 13.96 10.57
C ALA A 40 3.98 15.28 9.93
N ALA A 41 2.72 15.68 10.14
CA ALA A 41 2.19 16.95 9.64
C ALA A 41 2.90 18.16 10.30
N GLU A 42 3.11 18.11 11.61
CA GLU A 42 3.83 19.15 12.35
C GLU A 42 5.27 19.31 11.86
N ARG A 43 5.99 18.20 11.62
CA ARG A 43 7.34 18.23 11.06
C ARG A 43 7.38 18.92 9.69
N LEU A 44 6.40 18.68 8.82
CA LEU A 44 6.34 19.36 7.53
C LEU A 44 6.20 20.88 7.69
N VAL A 45 5.43 21.35 8.65
CA VAL A 45 5.18 22.77 8.87
C VAL A 45 6.35 23.44 9.61
N HIS A 46 6.79 22.86 10.73
CA HIS A 46 7.81 23.47 11.58
C HIS A 46 9.19 23.48 10.95
N ASN A 47 9.56 22.39 10.24
CA ASN A 47 10.90 22.24 9.67
C ASN A 47 11.03 22.80 8.25
N TYR A 48 9.94 23.27 7.63
CA TYR A 48 9.94 23.75 6.23
C TYR A 48 11.02 24.81 5.94
N LYS A 49 11.28 25.71 6.90
CA LYS A 49 12.26 26.80 6.71
C LYS A 49 13.69 26.41 7.10
N THR A 50 13.87 25.40 7.93
CA THR A 50 15.13 25.06 8.58
C THR A 50 15.77 23.78 8.07
N ASP A 51 14.95 22.82 7.58
CA ASP A 51 15.42 21.56 7.05
C ASP A 51 15.23 21.48 5.54
N ARG A 52 16.33 21.19 4.83
CA ARG A 52 16.36 21.12 3.37
C ARG A 52 15.48 19.99 2.82
N GLU A 53 15.47 18.84 3.48
CA GLU A 53 14.69 17.68 3.01
C GLU A 53 13.19 17.90 3.22
N THR A 54 12.79 18.44 4.36
CA THR A 54 11.40 18.84 4.60
C THR A 54 10.93 19.88 3.58
N LYS A 55 11.79 20.86 3.29
CA LYS A 55 11.49 21.84 2.25
C LYS A 55 11.27 21.18 0.89
N ARG A 56 12.14 20.24 0.51
CA ARG A 56 12.02 19.46 -0.74
C ARG A 56 10.69 18.71 -0.78
N ILE A 57 10.32 18.00 0.29
CA ILE A 57 9.06 17.27 0.37
C ILE A 57 7.88 18.22 0.10
N VAL A 58 7.78 19.32 0.85
CA VAL A 58 6.67 20.27 0.74
C VAL A 58 6.61 20.96 -0.64
N GLU A 59 7.75 21.12 -1.32
CA GLU A 59 7.81 21.71 -2.67
C GLU A 59 7.52 20.69 -3.78
N ASP A 60 7.75 19.41 -3.55
CA ASP A 60 7.61 18.37 -4.58
C ASP A 60 6.40 17.44 -4.38
N THR A 61 5.68 17.57 -3.30
CA THR A 61 4.47 16.79 -3.02
C THR A 61 3.29 17.67 -2.62
N ASP A 62 2.10 17.07 -2.64
CA ASP A 62 0.84 17.66 -2.20
C ASP A 62 0.23 16.70 -1.17
N VAL A 63 0.47 16.93 0.12
CA VAL A 63 0.16 15.98 1.17
C VAL A 63 -1.20 16.28 1.80
N PHE A 64 -2.01 15.23 1.93
CA PHE A 64 -3.35 15.25 2.53
C PHE A 64 -3.33 14.38 3.79
N PHE A 65 -3.82 14.91 4.91
CA PHE A 65 -3.97 14.16 6.15
C PHE A 65 -5.43 14.10 6.57
N ILE A 66 -5.89 12.91 6.87
CA ILE A 66 -7.11 12.62 7.62
C ILE A 66 -6.66 11.97 8.92
N LEU A 67 -6.55 12.80 9.99
CA LEU A 67 -6.00 12.36 11.26
C LEU A 67 -6.93 11.41 12.02
N SER A 68 -8.23 11.54 11.81
CA SER A 68 -9.25 10.62 12.34
C SER A 68 -10.37 10.47 11.33
N ASN A 69 -10.42 9.32 10.67
CA ASN A 69 -11.48 9.00 9.70
C ASN A 69 -12.78 8.55 10.40
N ASN A 70 -12.70 8.19 11.68
CA ASN A 70 -13.81 7.71 12.50
C ASN A 70 -13.95 8.55 13.79
N PRO A 71 -14.27 9.85 13.69
CA PRO A 71 -14.26 10.75 14.84
C PRO A 71 -15.33 10.41 15.88
N ASP A 72 -16.49 9.92 15.46
CA ASP A 72 -17.56 9.53 16.37
C ASP A 72 -17.16 8.28 17.19
N GLY A 73 -16.64 7.25 16.51
CA GLY A 73 -16.10 6.06 17.16
C GLY A 73 -14.90 6.38 18.06
N ALA A 74 -13.97 7.25 17.59
CA ALA A 74 -12.82 7.68 18.37
C ALA A 74 -13.22 8.34 19.68
N ASN A 75 -14.16 9.28 19.63
CA ASN A 75 -14.71 9.92 20.81
C ASN A 75 -15.36 8.89 21.77
N TYR A 76 -16.11 7.93 21.21
CA TYR A 76 -16.72 6.86 22.01
C TYR A 76 -15.67 5.92 22.62
N SER A 77 -14.59 5.60 21.91
CA SER A 77 -13.50 4.79 22.44
C SER A 77 -12.77 5.48 23.59
N PHE A 78 -12.69 6.79 23.57
CA PHE A 78 -12.00 7.57 24.59
C PHE A 78 -12.81 7.71 25.90
N TYR A 79 -14.10 7.94 25.79
CA TYR A 79 -14.91 8.30 26.95
C TYR A 79 -15.83 7.18 27.46
N ASN A 80 -16.15 6.19 26.62
CA ASN A 80 -17.20 5.20 26.94
C ASN A 80 -16.71 3.75 26.87
N PHE A 81 -16.20 3.32 25.69
CA PHE A 81 -15.82 1.93 25.45
C PHE A 81 -14.49 1.84 24.72
N ALA A 82 -13.41 1.67 25.50
CA ALA A 82 -12.03 1.67 25.00
C ALA A 82 -11.77 0.67 23.87
N SER A 83 -12.52 -0.43 23.79
CA SER A 83 -12.40 -1.44 22.74
C SER A 83 -13.19 -1.14 21.46
N GLN A 84 -13.85 0.03 21.37
CA GLN A 84 -14.61 0.41 20.16
C GLN A 84 -13.70 0.39 18.92
N ARG A 85 -14.08 -0.41 17.93
CA ARG A 85 -13.39 -0.53 16.65
C ARG A 85 -14.12 0.20 15.54
N LYS A 86 -15.42 -0.05 15.42
CA LYS A 86 -16.31 0.39 14.35
C LYS A 86 -16.72 1.86 14.52
N ASN A 87 -17.38 2.45 13.51
CA ASN A 87 -18.10 3.72 13.70
C ASN A 87 -19.34 3.50 14.61
N LEU A 88 -20.26 4.45 14.66
CA LEU A 88 -21.43 4.35 15.55
C LEU A 88 -22.76 4.30 14.80
N THR A 89 -22.75 4.08 13.48
CA THR A 89 -23.99 3.94 12.71
C THR A 89 -24.70 2.64 13.06
N ASN A 90 -25.93 2.71 13.50
CA ASN A 90 -26.69 1.51 13.85
C ASN A 90 -27.43 0.96 12.63
N HIS A 91 -26.98 -0.18 12.14
CA HIS A 91 -27.63 -0.95 11.07
C HIS A 91 -28.22 -2.28 11.57
N CYS A 92 -28.26 -2.49 12.89
CA CYS A 92 -28.82 -3.70 13.43
C CYS A 92 -30.37 -3.68 13.36
N PRO A 93 -31.01 -4.86 13.17
CA PRO A 93 -32.46 -4.99 13.37
C PRO A 93 -32.91 -4.50 14.73
N ASP A 94 -34.19 -4.15 14.88
CA ASP A 94 -34.77 -3.55 16.10
C ASP A 94 -34.46 -4.32 17.39
N GLU A 95 -34.45 -5.65 17.33
CA GLU A 95 -34.08 -6.51 18.47
C GLU A 95 -32.63 -6.33 18.97
N ASN A 96 -31.75 -5.82 18.09
CA ASN A 96 -30.35 -5.50 18.39
C ASN A 96 -30.09 -4.00 18.49
N ALA A 97 -31.12 -3.18 18.35
CA ALA A 97 -31.00 -1.72 18.38
C ALA A 97 -31.07 -1.14 19.81
N ASP A 98 -31.07 -1.99 20.83
CA ASP A 98 -31.05 -1.58 22.24
C ASP A 98 -29.83 -0.67 22.53
N PRO A 99 -30.05 0.57 23.04
CA PRO A 99 -28.98 1.47 23.44
C PRO A 99 -27.99 0.87 24.43
N GLY A 100 -28.41 -0.09 25.26
CA GLY A 100 -27.52 -0.83 26.16
C GLY A 100 -26.53 -1.75 25.45
N ARG A 101 -26.69 -1.96 24.12
CA ARG A 101 -25.78 -2.76 23.28
C ARG A 101 -24.96 -1.90 22.31
N ARG A 102 -24.88 -0.60 22.55
CA ARG A 102 -24.19 0.38 21.70
C ARG A 102 -22.74 -0.01 21.40
N ASP A 103 -22.06 -0.68 22.30
CA ASP A 103 -20.68 -1.18 22.12
C ASP A 103 -20.54 -2.17 20.94
N SER A 104 -21.64 -2.77 20.51
CA SER A 104 -21.66 -3.68 19.36
C SER A 104 -22.08 -2.99 18.04
N TRP A 105 -22.54 -1.73 18.07
CA TRP A 105 -22.98 -1.03 16.88
C TRP A 105 -21.83 -0.62 15.97
N GLY A 106 -22.18 -0.22 14.74
CA GLY A 106 -21.28 0.37 13.78
C GLY A 106 -20.84 -0.58 12.69
N VAL A 107 -20.15 0.01 11.72
CA VAL A 107 -19.52 -0.65 10.58
C VAL A 107 -18.00 -0.59 10.75
N ASP A 108 -17.32 -1.67 10.45
CA ASP A 108 -15.86 -1.66 10.26
C ASP A 108 -15.55 -0.92 8.95
N LEU A 109 -15.07 0.30 9.06
CA LEU A 109 -14.84 1.17 7.91
C LEU A 109 -13.87 0.54 6.90
N ASN A 110 -12.88 -0.22 7.40
CA ASN A 110 -11.92 -0.93 6.56
C ASN A 110 -12.42 -2.31 6.08
N ARG A 111 -13.74 -2.48 6.03
CA ARG A 111 -14.48 -3.59 5.40
C ARG A 111 -15.60 -3.08 4.47
N ASN A 112 -15.75 -1.76 4.33
CA ASN A 112 -16.89 -1.16 3.67
C ASN A 112 -16.61 -0.70 2.22
N TYR A 113 -15.38 -0.91 1.70
CA TYR A 113 -15.01 -0.52 0.34
C TYR A 113 -15.46 -1.53 -0.72
N ARG A 114 -15.30 -1.18 -2.03
CA ARG A 114 -15.95 -1.87 -3.16
C ARG A 114 -15.19 -3.10 -3.63
N VAL A 115 -13.84 -2.98 -3.74
CA VAL A 115 -12.99 -4.02 -4.32
C VAL A 115 -12.73 -5.12 -3.30
N ALA A 116 -12.75 -6.37 -3.75
CA ALA A 116 -12.58 -7.55 -2.89
C ALA A 116 -13.50 -7.53 -1.66
N SER A 117 -14.73 -7.11 -1.85
CA SER A 117 -15.73 -6.95 -0.78
C SER A 117 -16.24 -8.29 -0.27
N GLY A 118 -16.60 -8.36 1.01
CA GLY A 118 -17.32 -9.52 1.55
C GLY A 118 -18.69 -9.72 0.91
N HIS A 119 -19.30 -8.69 0.34
CA HIS A 119 -20.52 -8.82 -0.47
C HIS A 119 -20.29 -9.57 -1.79
N ASP A 120 -19.04 -9.70 -2.24
CA ASP A 120 -18.63 -10.48 -3.41
C ASP A 120 -18.06 -11.87 -3.01
N GLY A 121 -18.18 -12.27 -1.74
CA GLY A 121 -17.73 -13.56 -1.25
C GLY A 121 -16.28 -13.58 -0.72
N TYR A 122 -15.59 -12.44 -0.66
CA TYR A 122 -14.29 -12.37 -0.04
C TYR A 122 -14.36 -12.49 1.49
N SER A 123 -13.39 -13.17 2.07
CA SER A 123 -13.32 -13.44 3.51
C SER A 123 -12.78 -12.25 4.31
N GLY A 124 -13.11 -12.20 5.60
CA GLY A 124 -12.60 -11.19 6.55
C GLY A 124 -13.54 -10.03 6.79
N GLY A 125 -14.68 -9.96 6.09
CA GLY A 125 -15.84 -9.16 6.42
C GLY A 125 -16.95 -10.02 7.03
N SER A 126 -17.86 -9.44 7.79
CA SER A 126 -19.02 -10.12 8.38
C SER A 126 -20.31 -9.43 7.96
N SER A 127 -21.34 -10.23 7.66
CA SER A 127 -22.71 -9.73 7.45
C SER A 127 -23.51 -9.57 8.76
N VAL A 128 -22.95 -10.02 9.90
CA VAL A 128 -23.59 -9.91 11.23
C VAL A 128 -23.32 -8.53 11.79
N CYS A 129 -24.35 -7.72 11.99
CA CYS A 129 -24.23 -6.31 12.37
C CYS A 129 -23.52 -6.08 13.74
N THR A 130 -23.57 -7.03 14.67
CA THR A 130 -22.87 -6.96 15.94
C THR A 130 -21.42 -7.43 15.90
N SER A 131 -20.97 -7.99 14.74
CA SER A 131 -19.58 -8.42 14.58
C SER A 131 -18.62 -7.24 14.57
N GLY A 132 -17.42 -7.42 15.14
CA GLY A 132 -16.33 -6.42 15.10
C GLY A 132 -15.82 -6.11 13.69
N THR A 133 -16.09 -6.99 12.70
CA THR A 133 -15.75 -6.83 11.29
C THR A 133 -16.98 -6.68 10.40
N TYR A 134 -18.08 -6.14 10.93
CA TYR A 134 -19.29 -5.91 10.14
C TYR A 134 -19.01 -4.96 8.98
N GLN A 135 -19.30 -5.44 7.77
CA GLN A 135 -18.95 -4.77 6.50
C GLN A 135 -19.96 -3.70 6.06
N GLY A 136 -21.02 -3.45 6.86
CA GLY A 136 -22.13 -2.60 6.48
C GLY A 136 -23.20 -3.33 5.67
N PRO A 137 -24.37 -2.69 5.46
CA PRO A 137 -25.47 -3.28 4.69
C PRO A 137 -25.17 -3.36 3.18
N GLU A 138 -24.28 -2.50 2.70
CA GLU A 138 -23.81 -2.46 1.31
C GLU A 138 -22.41 -1.86 1.21
N LYS A 139 -21.78 -2.03 0.06
CA LYS A 139 -20.48 -1.39 -0.25
C LYS A 139 -20.61 0.12 -0.17
N LEU A 140 -19.66 0.79 0.48
CA LEU A 140 -19.70 2.24 0.70
C LEU A 140 -21.00 2.72 1.35
N SER A 141 -21.58 1.97 2.29
CA SER A 141 -22.73 2.44 3.07
C SER A 141 -22.34 3.66 3.92
N GLU A 142 -21.11 3.69 4.43
CA GLU A 142 -20.67 4.68 5.41
C GLU A 142 -20.15 5.97 4.77
N PRO A 143 -20.50 7.13 5.33
CA PRO A 143 -20.04 8.42 4.83
C PRO A 143 -18.53 8.59 4.93
N GLU A 144 -17.87 8.00 5.93
CA GLU A 144 -16.43 8.04 6.12
C GLU A 144 -15.71 7.38 4.94
N ALA A 145 -16.17 6.21 4.49
CA ALA A 145 -15.61 5.52 3.32
C ALA A 145 -15.90 6.30 2.02
N LYS A 146 -17.11 6.86 1.87
CA LYS A 146 -17.46 7.73 0.73
C LYS A 146 -16.58 8.97 0.65
N ASN A 147 -16.21 9.56 1.79
CA ASN A 147 -15.35 10.74 1.85
C ASN A 147 -13.95 10.46 1.29
N ILE A 148 -13.38 9.28 1.56
CA ILE A 148 -12.08 8.87 0.98
C ILE A 148 -12.20 8.78 -0.55
N ILE A 149 -13.23 8.11 -1.05
CA ILE A 149 -13.45 7.98 -2.49
C ILE A 149 -13.64 9.36 -3.13
N TRP A 150 -14.49 10.21 -2.55
CA TRP A 150 -14.68 11.59 -3.02
C TRP A 150 -13.36 12.37 -3.05
N LEU A 151 -12.51 12.23 -2.03
CA LEU A 151 -11.23 12.95 -1.95
C LEU A 151 -10.29 12.56 -3.11
N VAL A 152 -10.12 11.27 -3.35
CA VAL A 152 -9.24 10.80 -4.43
C VAL A 152 -9.83 11.07 -5.82
N GLU A 153 -11.14 11.12 -5.94
CA GLU A 153 -11.82 11.54 -7.16
C GLU A 153 -11.69 13.03 -7.44
N LYS A 154 -11.70 13.85 -6.41
CA LYS A 154 -11.51 15.29 -6.51
C LYS A 154 -10.05 15.67 -6.79
N TYR A 155 -9.10 14.97 -6.18
CA TYR A 155 -7.67 15.26 -6.29
C TYR A 155 -6.94 14.12 -6.99
N ARG A 156 -7.06 14.08 -8.32
CA ARG A 156 -6.50 13.01 -9.19
C ARG A 156 -4.98 12.92 -9.17
N ASN A 157 -4.31 13.91 -8.63
CA ASN A 157 -2.87 13.89 -8.37
C ASN A 157 -2.47 13.04 -7.16
N ILE A 158 -3.40 12.56 -6.33
CA ILE A 158 -3.11 11.57 -5.29
C ILE A 158 -2.66 10.28 -5.98
N LYS A 159 -1.41 9.89 -5.73
CA LYS A 159 -0.75 8.70 -6.28
C LYS A 159 -0.28 7.75 -5.21
N PHE A 160 -0.23 8.19 -3.98
CA PHE A 160 0.21 7.43 -2.82
C PHE A 160 -0.80 7.54 -1.69
N MET A 161 -0.96 6.46 -0.96
CA MET A 161 -1.80 6.43 0.23
C MET A 161 -1.17 5.52 1.29
N MET A 162 -1.26 5.94 2.55
CA MET A 162 -0.95 5.12 3.70
C MET A 162 -2.14 5.12 4.65
N SER A 163 -2.75 3.93 4.82
CA SER A 163 -3.76 3.68 5.83
C SER A 163 -3.06 3.23 7.10
N VAL A 164 -3.04 4.12 8.09
CA VAL A 164 -2.31 3.89 9.34
C VAL A 164 -3.24 3.32 10.39
N HIS A 165 -2.89 2.14 10.85
CA HIS A 165 -3.58 1.34 11.86
C HIS A 165 -2.65 1.04 13.04
N SER A 166 -3.15 0.39 14.06
CA SER A 166 -2.38 -0.27 15.11
C SER A 166 -3.14 -1.54 15.57
N ASN A 167 -2.44 -2.56 16.11
CA ASN A 167 -1.03 -2.64 16.39
C ASN A 167 -0.49 -3.95 15.81
N GLY A 168 0.82 -4.01 15.53
CA GLY A 168 1.43 -5.26 15.09
C GLY A 168 2.75 -5.10 14.34
N GLY A 169 3.10 -3.88 13.91
CA GLY A 169 4.35 -3.61 13.20
C GLY A 169 4.36 -4.08 11.74
N GLN A 170 3.22 -4.45 11.16
CA GLN A 170 3.19 -4.91 9.77
C GLN A 170 3.09 -3.73 8.80
N LEU A 171 3.84 -3.82 7.69
CA LEU A 171 3.74 -2.91 6.54
C LEU A 171 3.37 -3.73 5.30
N PHE A 172 2.22 -3.44 4.70
CA PHE A 172 1.67 -4.32 3.68
C PHE A 172 0.88 -3.54 2.60
N TRP A 173 0.63 -4.25 1.49
CA TRP A 173 -0.12 -3.77 0.34
C TRP A 173 -1.09 -4.85 -0.16
N GLN A 174 -1.67 -4.70 -1.35
CA GLN A 174 -2.55 -5.70 -1.95
C GLN A 174 -1.76 -6.88 -2.57
N PRO A 175 -2.35 -8.09 -2.71
CA PRO A 175 -3.73 -8.40 -2.38
C PRO A 175 -3.97 -8.48 -0.87
N GLY A 176 -5.16 -8.04 -0.44
CA GLY A 176 -5.51 -7.98 0.99
C GLY A 176 -6.65 -8.91 1.39
N ALA A 177 -7.35 -9.47 0.41
CA ALA A 177 -8.46 -10.38 0.65
C ALA A 177 -8.41 -11.58 -0.28
N TYR A 178 -9.02 -12.68 0.16
CA TYR A 178 -9.20 -13.89 -0.65
C TYR A 178 -10.58 -14.51 -0.42
N ILE A 179 -11.07 -15.23 -1.43
CA ILE A 179 -12.19 -16.15 -1.29
C ILE A 179 -11.65 -17.40 -0.58
N ALA A 180 -12.33 -17.84 0.48
CA ALA A 180 -11.85 -18.92 1.35
C ALA A 180 -11.61 -20.23 0.57
N ASP A 181 -12.51 -20.57 -0.35
CA ASP A 181 -12.34 -21.71 -1.24
C ASP A 181 -11.22 -21.41 -2.24
N GLY A 182 -10.16 -22.23 -2.20
CA GLY A 182 -8.97 -22.11 -3.05
C GLY A 182 -8.07 -20.89 -2.76
N ARG A 183 -8.33 -20.10 -1.73
CA ARG A 183 -7.60 -18.83 -1.42
C ARG A 183 -7.44 -17.93 -2.65
N ILE A 184 -8.50 -17.75 -3.42
CA ILE A 184 -8.48 -16.93 -4.63
C ILE A 184 -8.43 -15.46 -4.24
N THR A 185 -7.31 -14.78 -4.52
CA THR A 185 -7.13 -13.35 -4.28
C THR A 185 -7.52 -12.51 -5.50
N THR A 186 -7.60 -11.19 -5.31
CA THR A 186 -7.42 -10.25 -6.42
C THR A 186 -6.06 -10.46 -7.08
N PRO A 187 -5.88 -10.09 -8.37
CA PRO A 187 -4.59 -10.23 -9.04
C PRO A 187 -3.47 -9.53 -8.25
N ARG A 188 -2.31 -10.18 -8.14
CA ARG A 188 -1.13 -9.50 -7.58
C ARG A 188 -0.75 -8.27 -8.41
N PRO A 189 -0.16 -7.24 -7.78
CA PRO A 189 0.44 -6.15 -8.54
C PRO A 189 1.39 -6.67 -9.62
N PRO A 190 1.52 -6.00 -10.77
CA PRO A 190 2.57 -6.29 -11.74
C PRO A 190 3.96 -6.28 -11.09
N LEU A 191 4.91 -7.03 -11.65
CA LEU A 191 6.25 -7.16 -11.08
C LEU A 191 6.91 -5.81 -10.77
N GLY A 192 6.75 -4.82 -11.65
CA GLY A 192 7.28 -3.48 -11.43
C GLY A 192 6.68 -2.78 -10.22
N ASP A 193 5.37 -2.87 -10.03
CA ASP A 193 4.68 -2.30 -8.87
C ASP A 193 5.04 -3.06 -7.59
N GLU A 194 5.09 -4.39 -7.65
CA GLU A 194 5.46 -5.23 -6.50
C GLU A 194 6.89 -4.91 -6.05
N ALA A 195 7.85 -4.82 -6.97
CA ALA A 195 9.22 -4.44 -6.67
C ALA A 195 9.33 -3.01 -6.13
N PHE A 196 8.50 -2.09 -6.62
CA PHE A 196 8.43 -0.72 -6.11
C PHE A 196 7.87 -0.68 -4.68
N TYR A 197 6.86 -1.50 -4.36
CA TYR A 197 6.35 -1.64 -2.99
C TYR A 197 7.45 -2.13 -2.05
N TRP A 198 8.19 -3.19 -2.42
CA TRP A 198 9.30 -3.71 -1.63
C TRP A 198 10.41 -2.68 -1.41
N GLN A 199 10.83 -1.97 -2.46
CA GLN A 199 11.84 -0.92 -2.36
C GLN A 199 11.38 0.21 -1.42
N SER A 200 10.13 0.65 -1.56
CA SER A 200 9.54 1.70 -0.73
C SER A 200 9.42 1.26 0.72
N ALA A 201 8.95 0.03 0.97
CA ALA A 201 8.85 -0.54 2.31
C ALA A 201 10.22 -0.63 2.99
N GLY A 202 11.26 -1.06 2.27
CA GLY A 202 12.64 -1.10 2.79
C GLY A 202 13.13 0.28 3.23
N ARG A 203 12.84 1.33 2.47
CA ARG A 203 13.17 2.72 2.81
C ARG A 203 12.41 3.16 4.06
N ILE A 204 11.08 2.97 4.10
CA ILE A 204 10.21 3.36 5.22
C ILE A 204 10.67 2.68 6.52
N LEU A 205 10.85 1.38 6.49
CA LEU A 205 11.24 0.60 7.67
C LEU A 205 12.67 0.91 8.16
N SER A 206 13.57 1.31 7.26
CA SER A 206 14.91 1.79 7.63
C SER A 206 14.86 3.04 8.49
N GLN A 207 13.89 3.94 8.24
CA GLN A 207 13.71 5.16 9.06
C GLN A 207 13.05 4.87 10.41
N VAL A 208 12.17 3.88 10.47
CA VAL A 208 11.62 3.36 11.73
C VAL A 208 12.76 2.79 12.58
N LYS A 209 13.56 1.89 12.02
CA LYS A 209 14.71 1.29 12.70
C LYS A 209 15.70 2.32 13.23
N ALA A 210 15.94 3.40 12.48
CA ALA A 210 16.92 4.43 12.85
C ALA A 210 16.59 5.16 14.17
N TYR A 211 15.32 5.13 14.62
CA TYR A 211 14.91 5.83 15.84
C TYR A 211 15.32 5.08 17.12
N ARG A 212 14.98 3.79 17.24
CA ARG A 212 15.27 2.96 18.40
C ARG A 212 15.53 1.49 18.08
N GLU A 213 16.03 1.25 16.87
CA GLU A 213 16.42 -0.07 16.37
C GLU A 213 15.25 -1.09 16.24
N THR A 214 14.00 -0.63 16.24
CA THR A 214 12.84 -1.50 15.99
C THR A 214 13.00 -2.24 14.67
N VAL A 215 12.89 -3.55 14.70
CA VAL A 215 12.99 -4.41 13.52
C VAL A 215 11.63 -4.97 13.18
N VAL A 216 11.18 -4.69 11.97
CA VAL A 216 10.04 -5.37 11.36
C VAL A 216 10.60 -6.52 10.54
N THR A 217 10.25 -7.74 10.92
CA THR A 217 10.78 -8.94 10.28
C THR A 217 10.12 -9.18 8.91
N PRO A 218 10.79 -9.87 7.97
CA PRO A 218 10.27 -10.06 6.61
C PRO A 218 8.87 -10.70 6.54
N GLU A 219 8.51 -11.56 7.50
CA GLU A 219 7.17 -12.15 7.57
C GLU A 219 6.05 -11.15 7.87
N ASN A 220 6.40 -9.94 8.27
CA ASN A 220 5.47 -8.84 8.55
C ASN A 220 5.43 -7.80 7.43
N VAL A 221 6.06 -8.06 6.29
CA VAL A 221 6.13 -7.15 5.14
C VAL A 221 5.73 -7.89 3.87
N GLY A 222 4.76 -7.35 3.12
CA GLY A 222 4.34 -7.99 1.87
C GLY A 222 2.88 -7.76 1.52
N GLY A 223 2.34 -8.62 0.65
CA GLY A 223 0.91 -8.66 0.38
C GLY A 223 0.11 -8.97 1.64
N SER A 224 -0.91 -8.21 1.95
CA SER A 224 -1.65 -8.32 3.21
C SER A 224 -2.26 -9.71 3.43
N SER A 225 -2.70 -10.39 2.36
CA SER A 225 -3.19 -11.77 2.45
C SER A 225 -2.11 -12.81 2.81
N ASP A 226 -0.84 -12.45 2.67
CA ASP A 226 0.30 -13.32 2.95
C ASP A 226 0.88 -13.10 4.35
N VAL A 227 0.87 -11.85 4.82
CA VAL A 227 1.53 -11.44 6.08
C VAL A 227 0.57 -11.16 7.22
N LEU A 228 -0.73 -11.10 6.94
CA LEU A 228 -1.77 -10.82 7.92
C LEU A 228 -2.90 -11.88 7.79
N TYR A 229 -4.08 -11.45 7.51
CA TYR A 229 -5.28 -12.27 7.27
C TYR A 229 -6.10 -11.66 6.13
N SER A 230 -7.09 -12.39 5.62
CA SER A 230 -8.02 -11.85 4.63
C SER A 230 -8.84 -10.70 5.22
N SER A 231 -8.86 -9.57 4.55
CA SER A 231 -9.56 -8.34 4.98
C SER A 231 -10.41 -7.78 3.84
N ALA A 232 -11.57 -8.42 3.60
CA ALA A 232 -12.48 -8.04 2.51
C ALA A 232 -12.89 -6.56 2.59
N GLY A 233 -12.98 -5.89 1.44
CA GLY A 233 -13.48 -4.52 1.35
C GLY A 233 -12.59 -3.49 2.04
N ASN A 234 -11.28 -3.65 2.00
CA ASN A 234 -10.32 -2.71 2.56
C ASN A 234 -10.01 -1.55 1.59
N VAL A 235 -9.63 -0.40 2.14
CA VAL A 235 -9.37 0.82 1.38
C VAL A 235 -8.24 0.68 0.36
N ARG A 236 -7.19 -0.07 0.67
CA ARG A 236 -5.99 -0.20 -0.18
C ARG A 236 -6.31 -0.85 -1.52
N GLU A 237 -7.07 -1.95 -1.50
CA GLU A 237 -7.48 -2.63 -2.73
C GLU A 237 -8.36 -1.74 -3.59
N ASP A 238 -9.30 -1.03 -3.00
CA ASP A 238 -10.16 -0.11 -3.75
C ASP A 238 -9.33 0.99 -4.42
N LEU A 239 -8.42 1.63 -3.71
CA LEU A 239 -7.63 2.73 -4.24
C LEU A 239 -6.61 2.26 -5.30
N TYR A 240 -5.98 1.12 -5.10
CA TYR A 240 -5.02 0.61 -6.07
C TYR A 240 -5.70 0.12 -7.36
N TYR A 241 -6.66 -0.79 -7.26
CA TYR A 241 -7.27 -1.39 -8.46
C TYR A 241 -8.20 -0.43 -9.21
N THR A 242 -8.82 0.53 -8.52
CA THR A 242 -9.73 1.47 -9.17
C THR A 242 -9.00 2.71 -9.70
N TYR A 243 -7.99 3.20 -8.99
CA TYR A 243 -7.37 4.50 -9.28
C TYR A 243 -5.88 4.46 -9.57
N GLY A 244 -5.23 3.29 -9.45
CA GLY A 244 -3.78 3.15 -9.62
C GLY A 244 -2.97 3.90 -8.56
N ILE A 245 -3.51 4.00 -7.33
CA ILE A 245 -2.83 4.64 -6.21
C ILE A 245 -1.99 3.60 -5.48
N TYR A 246 -0.69 3.85 -5.30
CA TYR A 246 0.18 3.02 -4.47
C TYR A 246 -0.25 3.12 -3.01
N ALA A 247 -1.06 2.15 -2.57
CA ALA A 247 -1.70 2.15 -1.27
C ALA A 247 -1.03 1.15 -0.32
N PHE A 248 -0.54 1.66 0.82
CA PHE A 248 0.03 0.86 1.91
C PHE A 248 -0.95 0.79 3.08
N GLY A 249 -0.93 -0.33 3.80
CA GLY A 249 -1.48 -0.44 5.13
C GLY A 249 -0.34 -0.58 6.13
N TRP A 250 -0.45 0.08 7.26
CA TRP A 250 0.58 0.04 8.27
C TRP A 250 0.00 -0.14 9.66
N GLU A 251 0.26 -1.27 10.26
CA GLU A 251 -0.03 -1.53 11.67
C GLU A 251 1.14 -1.01 12.50
N VAL A 252 1.07 0.24 12.98
CA VAL A 252 2.12 0.82 13.82
C VAL A 252 2.13 0.17 15.21
N GLY A 253 3.24 0.28 15.96
CA GLY A 253 3.31 -0.27 17.31
C GLY A 253 3.74 -1.73 17.35
N GLY A 254 4.91 -2.05 16.85
CA GLY A 254 5.50 -3.38 16.92
C GLY A 254 6.07 -3.75 18.28
N SER A 255 6.30 -5.04 18.49
CA SER A 255 6.97 -5.54 19.70
C SER A 255 8.43 -5.09 19.76
N VAL A 256 8.87 -4.66 20.94
CA VAL A 256 10.25 -4.28 21.24
C VAL A 256 10.80 -5.18 22.35
N TYR A 257 12.01 -5.70 22.17
CA TYR A 257 12.67 -6.47 23.22
C TYR A 257 13.19 -5.53 24.32
N ASN A 258 12.79 -5.79 25.57
CA ASN A 258 13.30 -5.08 26.73
C ASN A 258 14.41 -5.91 27.39
N PRO A 259 15.68 -5.52 27.26
CA PRO A 259 16.80 -6.27 27.83
C PRO A 259 16.80 -6.27 29.36
N ALA A 260 16.19 -5.29 30.01
CA ALA A 260 16.15 -5.20 31.48
C ALA A 260 15.20 -6.26 32.08
N THR A 261 14.14 -6.62 31.35
CA THR A 261 13.18 -7.65 31.81
C THR A 261 13.35 -8.98 31.09
N GLY A 262 14.12 -9.02 30.00
CA GLY A 262 14.26 -10.21 29.16
C GLY A 262 13.01 -10.55 28.36
N ASN A 263 12.03 -9.63 28.25
CA ASN A 263 10.75 -9.86 27.62
C ASN A 263 10.54 -8.99 26.40
N TRP A 264 9.73 -9.47 25.44
CA TRP A 264 9.18 -8.67 24.39
C TRP A 264 7.99 -7.86 24.90
N GLN A 265 7.99 -6.59 24.58
CA GLN A 265 6.89 -5.67 24.91
C GLN A 265 6.23 -5.26 23.61
N GLY A 266 4.95 -5.59 23.44
CA GLY A 266 4.16 -5.20 22.28
C GLY A 266 3.53 -3.84 22.46
N GLY A 267 3.30 -3.15 21.34
CA GLY A 267 2.40 -2.02 21.29
C GLY A 267 0.98 -2.42 21.72
N SER A 268 0.23 -1.48 22.22
CA SER A 268 -1.20 -1.64 22.47
C SER A 268 -1.99 -0.71 21.56
N PHE A 269 -3.31 -0.88 21.50
CA PHE A 269 -4.17 0.08 20.78
C PHE A 269 -4.09 1.47 21.42
N GLN A 270 -3.83 1.54 22.73
CA GLN A 270 -3.85 2.73 23.56
C GLN A 270 -2.66 2.70 24.53
N PRO A 271 -1.42 2.76 24.04
CA PRO A 271 -0.26 2.76 24.91
C PRO A 271 -0.25 4.04 25.77
N PRO A 272 0.22 3.96 27.03
CA PRO A 272 0.47 5.16 27.82
C PRO A 272 1.34 6.16 27.07
N TRP A 273 0.96 7.44 27.09
CA TRP A 273 1.71 8.48 26.37
C TRP A 273 3.13 8.65 26.91
N GLU A 274 3.23 8.73 28.23
CA GLU A 274 4.50 8.84 28.95
C GLU A 274 4.85 7.50 29.61
N GLY A 275 6.11 7.18 29.65
CA GLY A 275 6.61 5.98 30.25
C GLY A 275 8.12 5.93 30.27
N ASP A 276 8.68 4.84 30.81
CA ASP A 276 10.09 4.54 30.69
C ASP A 276 10.49 4.55 29.20
N PRO A 277 11.50 5.34 28.78
CA PRO A 277 11.96 5.37 27.39
C PRO A 277 12.42 3.99 26.85
N SER A 278 12.71 3.03 27.74
CA SER A 278 13.01 1.64 27.37
C SER A 278 11.75 0.82 27.07
N LEU A 279 10.56 1.34 27.39
CA LEU A 279 9.27 0.71 27.17
C LEU A 279 8.56 1.31 25.97
N VAL A 280 7.66 0.53 25.38
CA VAL A 280 6.78 1.00 24.31
C VAL A 280 5.80 2.02 24.90
N SER A 281 6.00 3.29 24.59
CA SER A 281 5.08 4.38 24.95
C SER A 281 4.42 4.95 23.69
N GLY A 282 3.25 5.54 23.85
CA GLY A 282 2.57 6.23 22.75
C GLY A 282 3.43 7.31 22.12
N HIS A 283 4.22 8.04 22.93
CA HIS A 283 5.17 9.02 22.43
C HIS A 283 6.29 8.39 21.59
N SER A 284 6.96 7.33 22.08
CA SER A 284 8.05 6.72 21.32
C SER A 284 7.55 6.05 20.03
N GLU A 285 6.40 5.42 20.03
CA GLU A 285 5.77 4.91 18.81
C GLU A 285 5.41 6.04 17.84
N THR A 286 4.82 7.12 18.34
CA THR A 286 4.51 8.30 17.52
C THR A 286 5.75 8.84 16.79
N MET A 287 6.85 9.03 17.52
CA MET A 287 8.09 9.58 16.94
C MET A 287 8.74 8.63 15.94
N GLU A 288 8.78 7.35 16.26
CA GLU A 288 9.36 6.30 15.46
C GLU A 288 8.65 6.13 14.12
N TYR A 289 7.33 5.97 14.16
CA TYR A 289 6.55 5.71 12.96
C TYR A 289 6.33 6.98 12.13
N ALA A 290 6.36 8.18 12.73
CA ALA A 290 6.40 9.43 11.98
C ALA A 290 7.63 9.53 11.07
N ASN A 291 8.79 8.95 11.45
CA ASN A 291 9.95 8.86 10.56
C ASN A 291 9.62 8.09 9.28
N GLY A 292 8.87 6.99 9.40
CA GLY A 292 8.45 6.21 8.24
C GLY A 292 7.44 6.97 7.35
N ILE A 293 6.50 7.72 7.94
CA ILE A 293 5.59 8.58 7.17
C ILE A 293 6.38 9.66 6.41
N MET A 294 7.36 10.28 7.05
CA MET A 294 8.24 11.26 6.39
C MET A 294 9.01 10.63 5.22
N GLU A 295 9.43 9.35 5.35
CA GLU A 295 10.07 8.65 4.23
C GLU A 295 9.10 8.34 3.09
N MET A 296 7.84 8.02 3.38
CA MET A 296 6.82 7.87 2.35
C MET A 296 6.68 9.14 1.49
N PHE A 297 6.79 10.33 2.11
CA PHE A 297 6.78 11.59 1.36
C PHE A 297 8.02 11.75 0.49
N ARG A 298 9.20 11.28 0.95
CA ARG A 298 10.42 11.28 0.12
C ARG A 298 10.27 10.32 -1.06
N VAL A 299 9.71 9.14 -0.85
CA VAL A 299 9.40 8.18 -1.92
C VAL A 299 8.51 8.85 -3.00
N ALA A 300 7.44 9.51 -2.58
CA ALA A 300 6.54 10.20 -3.50
C ALA A 300 7.22 11.38 -4.23
N ALA A 301 8.06 12.15 -3.54
CA ALA A 301 8.82 13.25 -4.15
C ALA A 301 9.82 12.73 -5.19
N ASP A 302 10.52 11.62 -4.89
CA ASP A 302 11.45 10.98 -5.80
C ASP A 302 10.72 10.43 -7.04
N TRP A 303 9.61 9.74 -6.83
CA TRP A 303 8.74 9.23 -7.90
C TRP A 303 8.27 10.36 -8.83
N GLY A 304 7.85 11.49 -8.29
CA GLY A 304 7.39 12.64 -9.08
C GLY A 304 8.50 13.33 -9.90
N ARG A 305 9.75 13.13 -9.50
CA ARG A 305 10.93 13.64 -10.20
C ARG A 305 11.57 12.65 -11.15
N ASP A 306 11.18 11.39 -11.07
CA ASP A 306 11.77 10.36 -11.94
C ASP A 306 11.43 10.59 -13.41
N LYS A 307 12.46 10.69 -14.23
CA LYS A 307 12.40 10.87 -15.68
C LYS A 307 13.37 9.92 -16.40
N LYS A 308 13.87 8.92 -15.69
CA LYS A 308 14.82 7.95 -16.24
C LYS A 308 14.07 6.76 -16.79
N ASP A 309 14.40 6.38 -17.99
CA ASP A 309 13.85 5.17 -18.59
C ASP A 309 14.42 3.92 -17.89
N PRO A 310 13.61 2.91 -17.56
CA PRO A 310 14.09 1.63 -17.10
C PRO A 310 14.88 0.92 -18.21
N LYS A 311 15.70 -0.07 -17.83
CA LYS A 311 16.45 -0.92 -18.74
C LYS A 311 16.19 -2.37 -18.41
N SER A 312 15.81 -3.13 -19.43
CA SER A 312 15.55 -4.56 -19.30
C SER A 312 16.42 -5.40 -20.22
N THR A 313 16.70 -6.63 -19.83
CA THR A 313 17.50 -7.58 -20.60
C THR A 313 16.88 -8.97 -20.52
N LEU A 314 17.00 -9.74 -21.62
CA LEU A 314 16.72 -11.17 -21.64
C LEU A 314 18.01 -11.93 -21.26
N VAL A 315 17.94 -12.88 -20.36
CA VAL A 315 19.10 -13.66 -19.83
C VAL A 315 18.82 -15.16 -19.97
N PRO A 316 19.70 -15.92 -20.65
CA PRO A 316 20.78 -15.44 -21.50
C PRO A 316 20.25 -14.63 -22.69
N GLY A 317 21.08 -13.72 -23.23
CA GLY A 317 20.74 -12.92 -24.40
C GLY A 317 20.54 -13.76 -25.67
N GLY A 318 20.06 -13.12 -26.73
CA GLY A 318 19.88 -13.77 -28.03
C GLY A 318 21.15 -14.45 -28.56
N GLY A 319 20.99 -15.52 -29.33
CA GLY A 319 22.11 -16.27 -29.90
C GLY A 319 21.76 -17.70 -30.23
N LYS A 320 22.82 -18.50 -30.58
CA LYS A 320 22.68 -19.91 -30.89
C LYS A 320 22.90 -20.79 -29.64
N HIS A 321 22.01 -21.76 -29.44
CA HIS A 321 22.07 -22.73 -28.34
C HIS A 321 21.98 -24.15 -28.91
N ARG A 322 22.72 -25.09 -28.31
CA ARG A 322 22.81 -26.50 -28.76
C ARG A 322 21.68 -27.38 -28.23
N GLY A 323 20.62 -26.81 -27.71
CA GLY A 323 19.46 -27.50 -27.13
C GLY A 323 18.59 -26.55 -26.37
N PRO A 324 17.55 -27.06 -25.70
CA PRO A 324 16.66 -26.22 -24.87
C PRO A 324 17.42 -25.34 -23.90
N VAL A 325 16.91 -24.15 -23.67
CA VAL A 325 17.51 -23.16 -22.75
C VAL A 325 16.43 -22.44 -21.97
N ASP A 326 16.67 -22.24 -20.69
CA ASP A 326 15.83 -21.44 -19.84
C ASP A 326 16.22 -19.96 -19.92
N VAL A 327 15.26 -19.10 -20.18
CA VAL A 327 15.48 -17.66 -20.26
C VAL A 327 14.54 -16.91 -19.32
N HIS A 328 14.99 -15.79 -18.79
CA HIS A 328 14.21 -14.88 -17.96
C HIS A 328 14.55 -13.44 -18.28
N PHE A 329 13.74 -12.53 -17.77
CA PHE A 329 14.03 -11.09 -17.88
C PHE A 329 14.60 -10.55 -16.57
N GLU A 330 15.50 -9.55 -16.74
CA GLU A 330 16.02 -8.74 -15.65
C GLU A 330 15.78 -7.25 -15.91
N THR A 331 15.66 -6.44 -14.87
CA THR A 331 15.57 -4.99 -14.92
C THR A 331 16.57 -4.33 -13.98
N ASN A 332 17.01 -3.10 -14.30
CA ASN A 332 17.92 -2.32 -13.45
C ASN A 332 17.20 -1.58 -12.31
N GLU A 333 15.88 -1.50 -12.35
CA GLU A 333 15.00 -0.83 -11.41
C GLU A 333 13.60 -1.44 -11.48
N PRO A 334 12.72 -1.17 -10.48
CA PRO A 334 11.34 -1.66 -10.50
C PRO A 334 10.61 -1.28 -11.78
N ALA A 335 10.32 -2.26 -12.62
CA ALA A 335 9.64 -2.05 -13.90
C ALA A 335 8.84 -3.29 -14.33
N THR A 336 7.70 -3.06 -14.95
CA THR A 336 6.87 -4.10 -15.56
C THR A 336 7.30 -4.30 -17.02
N ILE A 337 7.55 -5.55 -17.41
CA ILE A 337 7.94 -5.93 -18.76
C ILE A 337 6.72 -6.46 -19.51
N TYR A 338 6.44 -5.89 -20.68
CA TYR A 338 5.44 -6.38 -21.63
C TYR A 338 6.17 -7.04 -22.79
N TYR A 339 5.78 -8.27 -23.15
CA TYR A 339 6.51 -9.06 -24.14
C TYR A 339 5.61 -9.78 -25.15
N THR A 340 6.19 -10.20 -26.27
CA THR A 340 5.62 -11.15 -27.23
C THR A 340 6.68 -12.17 -27.64
N THR A 341 6.25 -13.36 -28.09
CA THR A 341 7.12 -14.43 -28.56
C THR A 341 6.79 -14.89 -29.98
N ASP A 342 5.76 -14.31 -30.59
CA ASP A 342 5.24 -14.60 -31.92
C ASP A 342 5.75 -13.64 -33.01
N GLY A 343 6.71 -12.77 -32.65
CA GLY A 343 7.24 -11.74 -33.54
C GLY A 343 6.37 -10.49 -33.66
N SER A 344 5.20 -10.44 -33.01
CA SER A 344 4.35 -9.27 -33.00
C SER A 344 4.98 -8.13 -32.20
N ARG A 345 4.49 -6.91 -32.45
CA ARG A 345 4.88 -5.72 -31.70
C ARG A 345 4.29 -5.75 -30.29
N PRO A 346 5.09 -5.58 -29.20
CA PRO A 346 4.56 -5.53 -27.86
C PRO A 346 3.79 -4.23 -27.61
N THR A 347 2.70 -4.33 -26.82
CA THR A 347 1.84 -3.22 -26.41
C THR A 347 1.52 -3.33 -24.94
N LEU A 348 0.87 -2.33 -24.34
CA LEU A 348 0.36 -2.40 -22.95
C LEU A 348 -0.72 -3.47 -22.73
N LYS A 349 -1.20 -4.13 -23.80
CA LYS A 349 -2.13 -5.27 -23.77
C LYS A 349 -1.42 -6.61 -23.93
N SER A 350 -0.13 -6.60 -24.24
CA SER A 350 0.66 -7.83 -24.35
C SER A 350 0.80 -8.51 -22.99
N PRO A 351 1.12 -9.82 -22.97
CA PRO A 351 1.47 -10.52 -21.73
C PRO A 351 2.51 -9.74 -20.91
N ARG A 352 2.35 -9.74 -19.61
CA ARG A 352 3.31 -9.19 -18.68
C ARG A 352 4.22 -10.30 -18.16
N TYR A 353 5.47 -9.96 -17.94
CA TYR A 353 6.38 -10.81 -17.21
C TYR A 353 6.04 -10.72 -15.71
N GLU A 354 5.63 -11.84 -15.12
CA GLU A 354 5.13 -11.89 -13.76
C GLU A 354 6.12 -12.64 -12.85
N ALA A 355 6.17 -12.26 -11.57
CA ALA A 355 6.68 -13.14 -10.54
C ALA A 355 5.67 -14.26 -10.30
N THR A 356 6.14 -15.50 -10.14
CA THR A 356 5.26 -16.64 -9.85
C THR A 356 4.71 -16.58 -8.43
N ASP A 357 5.53 -16.07 -7.50
CA ASP A 357 5.21 -15.77 -6.10
C ASP A 357 6.16 -14.65 -5.66
N PHE A 358 5.82 -13.91 -4.61
CA PHE A 358 6.73 -12.89 -4.07
C PHE A 358 8.04 -13.47 -3.51
N ARG A 359 8.10 -14.77 -3.25
CA ARG A 359 9.28 -15.53 -2.78
C ARG A 359 10.00 -16.28 -3.89
N GLU A 360 9.38 -16.37 -5.07
CA GLU A 360 9.89 -17.13 -6.21
C GLU A 360 10.57 -16.20 -7.21
N PRO A 361 11.60 -16.66 -7.93
CA PRO A 361 12.12 -15.93 -9.07
C PRO A 361 11.00 -15.68 -10.09
N GLY A 362 11.15 -14.64 -10.89
CA GLY A 362 10.22 -14.34 -11.97
C GLY A 362 10.03 -15.52 -12.92
N GLN A 363 9.05 -15.41 -13.77
CA GLN A 363 8.71 -16.41 -14.79
C GLN A 363 9.94 -16.85 -15.58
N VAL A 364 10.15 -18.16 -15.71
CA VAL A 364 11.20 -18.76 -16.56
C VAL A 364 10.55 -19.33 -17.80
N PHE A 365 11.09 -18.98 -19.00
CA PHE A 365 10.65 -19.53 -20.28
C PHE A 365 11.58 -20.67 -20.68
N HIS A 366 11.04 -21.89 -20.76
CA HIS A 366 11.77 -23.04 -21.27
C HIS A 366 11.69 -23.05 -22.81
N VAL A 367 12.72 -22.55 -23.49
CA VAL A 367 12.76 -22.39 -24.95
C VAL A 367 13.30 -23.65 -25.60
N THR A 368 12.44 -24.38 -26.33
CA THR A 368 12.78 -25.64 -27.02
C THR A 368 12.90 -25.50 -28.54
N GLU A 369 12.47 -24.35 -29.09
CA GLU A 369 12.54 -24.03 -30.51
C GLU A 369 12.98 -22.57 -30.72
N THR A 370 13.41 -22.24 -31.93
CA THR A 370 13.85 -20.87 -32.23
C THR A 370 12.73 -19.87 -31.96
N THR A 371 12.92 -19.00 -30.98
CA THR A 371 11.92 -18.04 -30.49
C THR A 371 12.49 -16.64 -30.51
N THR A 372 11.70 -15.70 -31.01
CA THR A 372 12.04 -14.26 -30.96
C THR A 372 11.18 -13.56 -29.92
N PHE A 373 11.84 -13.01 -28.91
CA PHE A 373 11.22 -12.16 -27.93
C PHE A 373 11.28 -10.71 -28.38
N ASN A 374 10.14 -10.03 -28.36
CA ASN A 374 10.05 -8.58 -28.48
C ASN A 374 9.47 -8.04 -27.18
N TRP A 375 10.06 -6.99 -26.60
CA TRP A 375 9.59 -6.48 -25.30
C TRP A 375 9.96 -5.02 -25.06
N PHE A 376 9.33 -4.43 -24.07
CA PHE A 376 9.69 -3.15 -23.47
C PHE A 376 9.33 -3.17 -21.98
N SER A 377 9.94 -2.28 -21.18
CA SER A 377 9.65 -2.11 -19.78
C SER A 377 9.06 -0.74 -19.48
N VAL A 378 8.25 -0.68 -18.42
CA VAL A 378 7.63 0.54 -17.87
C VAL A 378 7.87 0.55 -16.37
N ASP A 379 8.47 1.62 -15.84
CA ASP A 379 8.68 1.77 -14.40
C ASP A 379 7.42 2.25 -13.67
N ALA A 380 7.53 2.34 -12.32
CA ALA A 380 6.44 2.81 -11.47
C ALA A 380 6.05 4.28 -11.72
N ALA A 381 6.95 5.11 -12.26
CA ALA A 381 6.69 6.50 -12.60
C ALA A 381 6.09 6.68 -14.02
N GLY A 382 5.96 5.57 -14.76
CA GLY A 382 5.40 5.54 -16.11
C GLY A 382 6.40 5.87 -17.21
N ASN A 383 7.72 5.92 -16.92
CA ASN A 383 8.74 6.08 -17.94
C ASN A 383 8.86 4.77 -18.73
N ILE A 384 8.93 4.88 -20.06
CA ILE A 384 8.96 3.74 -20.96
C ILE A 384 10.34 3.59 -21.55
N GLU A 385 10.89 2.39 -21.47
CA GLU A 385 12.21 2.04 -21.97
C GLU A 385 12.45 2.53 -23.41
N ARG A 386 13.59 3.23 -23.64
CA ARG A 386 14.02 3.76 -24.92
C ARG A 386 13.02 4.71 -25.59
N ASN A 387 12.17 5.39 -24.81
CA ASN A 387 11.09 6.23 -25.32
C ASN A 387 10.20 5.52 -26.36
N TYR A 388 10.00 4.21 -26.18
CA TYR A 388 9.10 3.43 -27.02
C TYR A 388 7.66 3.90 -26.82
N ASP A 389 6.90 4.03 -27.89
CA ASP A 389 5.48 4.38 -27.81
C ASP A 389 4.61 3.15 -28.14
N PRO A 390 4.07 2.45 -27.12
CA PRO A 390 3.26 1.25 -27.34
C PRO A 390 1.88 1.53 -27.98
N THR A 391 1.49 2.81 -28.08
CA THR A 391 0.19 3.23 -28.62
C THR A 391 0.26 3.55 -30.13
N LYS A 392 1.45 3.91 -30.64
CA LYS A 392 1.66 4.28 -32.04
C LYS A 392 2.18 3.10 -32.84
N ASN A 393 1.55 2.87 -34.00
CA ASN A 393 2.03 1.89 -34.96
C ASN A 393 2.98 2.61 -35.97
N ASP A 394 4.07 3.17 -35.47
CA ASP A 394 5.08 3.79 -36.33
C ASP A 394 6.22 2.81 -36.65
N LYS A 395 6.99 3.11 -37.69
CA LYS A 395 8.10 2.27 -38.14
C LYS A 395 9.34 2.33 -37.23
N ARG A 396 9.34 3.16 -36.19
CA ARG A 396 10.41 3.28 -35.21
C ARG A 396 10.14 2.28 -34.08
N ASN A 397 10.59 1.05 -34.33
CA ASN A 397 10.49 -0.02 -33.34
C ASN A 397 11.57 0.14 -32.27
N ASN A 398 11.33 1.01 -31.28
CA ASN A 398 12.27 1.22 -30.19
C ASN A 398 12.13 0.17 -29.05
N TYR A 399 11.23 -0.81 -29.19
CA TYR A 399 11.20 -1.95 -28.28
C TYR A 399 12.47 -2.82 -28.45
N ARG A 400 12.74 -3.64 -27.46
CA ARG A 400 13.85 -4.59 -27.52
C ARG A 400 13.45 -5.84 -28.27
N THR A 401 14.45 -6.49 -28.86
CA THR A 401 14.28 -7.78 -29.53
C THR A 401 15.51 -8.67 -29.30
N ALA A 402 15.27 -9.95 -29.08
CA ALA A 402 16.30 -10.97 -29.04
C ALA A 402 15.77 -12.30 -29.59
N THR A 403 16.57 -13.00 -30.38
CA THR A 403 16.21 -14.31 -30.91
C THR A 403 17.08 -15.38 -30.27
N ILE A 404 16.45 -16.33 -29.60
CA ILE A 404 17.06 -17.56 -29.12
C ILE A 404 16.96 -18.57 -30.27
N LYS A 405 18.09 -18.95 -30.84
CA LYS A 405 18.15 -19.92 -31.94
C LYS A 405 18.53 -21.28 -31.41
N ILE A 406 17.63 -22.26 -31.53
CA ILE A 406 17.88 -23.63 -31.12
C ILE A 406 18.37 -24.44 -32.32
N ASP A 407 19.61 -24.88 -32.27
CA ASP A 407 20.15 -25.81 -33.27
C ASP A 407 19.57 -27.20 -33.00
N LYS A 408 18.67 -27.68 -33.89
CA LYS A 408 18.24 -29.07 -33.90
C LYS A 408 19.42 -29.90 -34.42
N LYS A 409 19.94 -30.79 -33.59
CA LYS A 409 20.88 -31.82 -34.07
C LYS A 409 20.16 -32.84 -34.96
#